data_efc659aec5c712137561c8b03039c847
#
_entry.id   efc659aec5c712137561c8b03039c847
#
_cell.length_a   1.000
_cell.length_b   1.000
_cell.length_c   1.000
_cell.angle_alpha   90.00
_cell.angle_beta   90.00
_cell.angle_gamma   90.00
#
_symmetry.space_group_name_H-M   'P 1'
#
loop_
_entity.id
_entity.type
_entity.pdbx_description
1 polymer ?
#
loop_
_entity_poly.entity_id
_entity_poly.type
_entity_poly.pdbx_seq_one_letter_code
_entity_poly.pdbx_strand_id
1 'polypeptide(L)'
;QANANHLTTMLYNASADACAILNNSAGNLSIRQQSGTGVLASSITGSTGDIYQIAFDCDTGKVFLGRNNTYYRVGAADGDPASGTNPSKTITANKEYCIGLSCYGGSGAGGGIINYGQDSTFAGNKTAGGNSDANGVGDFFYAVPTGFLALCTSNLPDITIGPGQSSQADDYFDTILYTAASSNGTH
;
A
#
# COMPACT_ATOMS: atom_id res chain seq x y z
N GLN A 1 17.85 28.41 8.38
CA GLN A 1 17.39 27.04 8.65
C GLN A 1 16.95 26.46 7.33
N ALA A 2 17.68 25.45 6.85
CA ALA A 2 17.34 24.76 5.62
C ALA A 2 16.03 23.98 5.85
N ASN A 3 14.97 24.39 5.18
CA ASN A 3 13.70 23.68 5.16
C ASN A 3 13.84 22.43 4.32
N ALA A 4 13.72 21.31 4.97
CA ALA A 4 13.72 20.00 4.35
C ALA A 4 12.42 19.78 3.58
N ASN A 5 12.53 19.43 2.31
CA ASN A 5 11.44 18.83 1.60
C ASN A 5 11.25 17.41 2.16
N HIS A 6 10.15 17.17 2.83
CA HIS A 6 9.83 15.86 3.38
C HIS A 6 8.74 15.22 2.52
N LEU A 7 9.08 14.17 1.81
CA LEU A 7 8.10 13.24 1.30
C LEU A 7 7.91 12.17 2.36
N THR A 8 6.71 12.01 2.85
CA THR A 8 6.36 10.98 3.81
C THR A 8 5.27 10.11 3.22
N THR A 9 5.58 8.88 2.90
CA THR A 9 4.57 7.87 2.58
C THR A 9 4.35 7.04 3.83
N MET A 10 3.12 6.93 4.28
CA MET A 10 2.76 6.31 5.55
C MET A 10 1.90 5.08 5.31
N LEU A 11 2.29 3.98 5.93
CA LEU A 11 1.37 2.91 6.30
C LEU A 11 0.94 3.19 7.74
N TYR A 12 -0.33 3.43 7.94
CA TYR A 12 -0.89 3.81 9.23
C TYR A 12 -2.01 2.88 9.66
N ASN A 13 -1.98 2.52 10.92
CA ASN A 13 -3.09 1.86 11.57
C ASN A 13 -3.43 2.60 12.89
N ALA A 14 -4.70 2.56 13.29
CA ALA A 14 -5.20 3.24 14.49
C ALA A 14 -4.58 2.74 15.81
N SER A 15 -3.83 1.64 15.78
CA SER A 15 -3.23 1.00 16.95
C SER A 15 -1.73 1.28 17.13
N ALA A 16 -1.22 2.39 16.56
CA ALA A 16 0.17 2.85 16.76
C ALA A 16 1.26 2.14 15.92
N ASP A 17 0.92 1.19 15.05
CA ASP A 17 1.87 0.67 14.06
C ASP A 17 1.84 1.56 12.83
N ALA A 18 2.75 2.52 12.77
CA ALA A 18 2.97 3.35 11.60
C ALA A 18 4.37 3.13 11.07
N CYS A 19 4.47 2.96 9.75
CA CYS A 19 5.73 2.91 9.05
C CYS A 19 5.73 4.01 7.99
N ALA A 20 6.69 4.89 8.02
CA ALA A 20 6.78 5.99 7.08
C ALA A 20 8.15 6.02 6.40
N ILE A 21 8.12 6.20 5.07
CA ILE A 21 9.33 6.62 4.35
C ILE A 21 9.50 8.13 4.55
N LEU A 22 10.66 8.52 4.94
CA LEU A 22 11.06 9.90 5.04
C LEU A 22 12.33 10.12 4.23
N ASN A 23 12.25 10.97 3.21
CA ASN A 23 13.45 11.54 2.63
C ASN A 23 13.65 12.92 3.24
N ASN A 24 14.72 13.11 3.98
CA ASN A 24 14.98 14.35 4.68
C ASN A 24 16.06 15.20 3.99
N SER A 25 16.15 16.47 4.38
CA SER A 25 17.13 17.43 3.84
C SER A 25 18.59 17.08 4.12
N ALA A 26 18.85 16.16 5.04
CA ALA A 26 20.20 15.64 5.27
C ALA A 26 20.60 14.55 4.25
N GLY A 27 19.75 14.29 3.23
CA GLY A 27 20.02 13.31 2.20
C GLY A 27 19.85 11.86 2.68
N ASN A 28 19.05 11.63 3.69
CA ASN A 28 18.81 10.29 4.19
C ASN A 28 17.42 9.79 3.75
N LEU A 29 17.38 8.63 3.13
CA LEU A 29 16.18 7.81 3.02
C LEU A 29 16.04 7.06 4.34
N SER A 30 14.97 7.32 5.06
CA SER A 30 14.76 6.75 6.39
C SER A 30 13.41 6.08 6.51
N ILE A 31 13.32 5.09 7.39
CA ILE A 31 12.05 4.54 7.84
C ILE A 31 11.79 5.01 9.27
N ARG A 32 10.60 5.52 9.51
CA ARG A 32 10.12 5.86 10.84
C ARG A 32 9.06 4.88 11.28
N GLN A 33 9.17 4.49 12.53
CA GLN A 33 8.14 3.81 13.29
C GLN A 33 8.00 4.53 14.63
N GLN A 34 6.90 4.34 15.32
CA GLN A 34 6.67 4.96 16.64
C GLN A 34 7.83 4.75 17.64
N SER A 35 8.51 3.62 17.55
CA SER A 35 9.63 3.24 18.42
C SER A 35 10.99 3.79 17.98
N GLY A 36 11.10 4.52 16.89
CA GLY A 36 12.36 5.06 16.42
C GLY A 36 12.48 5.30 14.93
N THR A 37 13.64 5.77 14.50
CA THR A 37 13.99 6.03 13.10
C THR A 37 15.15 5.13 12.71
N GLY A 38 14.98 4.35 11.63
CA GLY A 38 16.05 3.62 10.98
C GLY A 38 16.46 4.33 9.69
N VAL A 39 17.75 4.51 9.46
CA VAL A 39 18.25 5.02 8.18
C VAL A 39 18.37 3.87 7.22
N LEU A 40 17.59 3.88 6.13
CA LEU A 40 17.65 2.89 5.05
C LEU A 40 18.87 3.12 4.18
N ALA A 41 19.11 4.37 3.81
CA ALA A 41 20.28 4.78 3.04
C ALA A 41 20.66 6.21 3.39
N SER A 42 21.94 6.49 3.50
CA SER A 42 22.51 7.83 3.67
C SER A 42 23.00 8.39 2.34
N SER A 43 23.14 9.70 2.28
CA SER A 43 23.64 10.43 1.08
C SER A 43 22.73 10.25 -0.16
N ILE A 44 21.46 9.96 0.04
CA ILE A 44 20.45 9.90 -1.00
C ILE A 44 19.53 11.12 -0.87
N THR A 45 19.85 12.18 -1.60
CA THR A 45 18.98 13.35 -1.69
C THR A 45 17.83 13.06 -2.62
N GLY A 46 16.59 13.31 -2.21
CA GLY A 46 15.42 13.21 -3.05
C GLY A 46 15.47 14.23 -4.20
N SER A 47 15.11 13.79 -5.38
CA SER A 47 15.06 14.61 -6.59
C SER A 47 13.67 14.60 -7.19
N THR A 48 13.35 15.68 -7.91
CA THR A 48 12.12 15.70 -8.71
C THR A 48 12.12 14.54 -9.69
N GLY A 49 11.03 13.79 -9.71
CA GLY A 49 10.88 12.63 -10.56
C GLY A 49 11.38 11.31 -9.95
N ASP A 50 11.83 11.30 -8.70
CA ASP A 50 12.06 10.04 -7.99
C ASP A 50 10.75 9.28 -7.78
N ILE A 51 10.81 7.97 -7.92
CA ILE A 51 9.69 7.07 -7.67
C ILE A 51 9.98 6.27 -6.42
N TYR A 52 9.10 6.43 -5.42
CA TYR A 52 9.13 5.63 -4.20
C TYR A 52 8.18 4.46 -4.34
N GLN A 53 8.59 3.31 -3.82
CA GLN A 53 7.88 2.05 -3.97
C GLN A 53 7.59 1.46 -2.60
N ILE A 54 6.41 0.87 -2.46
CA ILE A 54 6.03 0.09 -1.28
C ILE A 54 5.52 -1.26 -1.76
N ALA A 55 6.09 -2.33 -1.21
CA ALA A 55 5.52 -3.66 -1.24
C ALA A 55 5.25 -4.08 0.20
N PHE A 56 4.03 -4.52 0.48
CA PHE A 56 3.59 -4.86 1.83
C PHE A 56 2.92 -6.23 1.85
N ASP A 57 3.50 -7.11 2.64
CA ASP A 57 2.96 -8.43 2.95
C ASP A 57 2.19 -8.35 4.26
N CYS A 58 0.86 -8.36 4.18
CA CYS A 58 -0.04 -8.25 5.33
C CYS A 58 0.01 -9.46 6.24
N ASP A 59 0.29 -10.65 5.71
CA ASP A 59 0.27 -11.91 6.45
C ASP A 59 1.47 -12.01 7.39
N THR A 60 2.61 -11.49 6.97
CA THR A 60 3.85 -11.49 7.76
C THR A 60 4.20 -10.13 8.36
N GLY A 61 3.50 -9.07 7.96
CA GLY A 61 3.77 -7.69 8.37
C GLY A 61 5.04 -7.10 7.76
N LYS A 62 5.63 -7.73 6.73
CA LYS A 62 6.86 -7.25 6.11
C LYS A 62 6.59 -6.09 5.16
N VAL A 63 7.28 -5.00 5.37
CA VAL A 63 7.24 -3.80 4.55
C VAL A 63 8.55 -3.63 3.82
N PHE A 64 8.48 -3.52 2.51
CA PHE A 64 9.61 -3.25 1.64
C PHE A 64 9.46 -1.87 1.02
N LEU A 65 10.41 -1.01 1.31
CA LEU A 65 10.45 0.36 0.84
C LEU A 65 11.56 0.51 -0.19
N GLY A 66 11.20 1.05 -1.34
CA GLY A 66 12.11 1.24 -2.45
C GLY A 66 12.16 2.67 -2.96
N ARG A 67 13.21 2.98 -3.69
CA ARG A 67 13.35 4.18 -4.51
C ARG A 67 14.02 3.83 -5.82
N ASN A 68 13.43 4.24 -6.91
CA ASN A 68 13.96 4.04 -8.27
C ASN A 68 14.37 2.58 -8.51
N ASN A 69 13.45 1.66 -8.20
CA ASN A 69 13.59 0.21 -8.35
C ASN A 69 14.65 -0.47 -7.46
N THR A 70 15.12 0.21 -6.43
CA THR A 70 16.01 -0.37 -5.43
C THR A 70 15.30 -0.44 -4.09
N TYR A 71 15.17 -1.63 -3.51
CA TYR A 71 14.59 -1.81 -2.19
C TYR A 71 15.67 -1.82 -1.10
N TYR A 72 15.32 -1.29 0.07
CA TYR A 72 16.25 -1.05 1.17
C TYR A 72 15.79 -1.74 2.44
N ARG A 73 16.75 -2.27 3.20
CA ARG A 73 16.61 -2.48 4.64
C ARG A 73 17.43 -1.44 5.40
N VAL A 74 17.31 -1.39 6.71
CA VAL A 74 18.12 -0.48 7.50
C VAL A 74 19.61 -0.76 7.28
N GLY A 75 20.31 0.22 6.73
CA GLY A 75 21.75 0.20 6.49
C GLY A 75 22.21 -0.49 5.20
N ALA A 76 21.31 -0.99 4.35
CA ALA A 76 21.70 -1.63 3.08
C ALA A 76 20.65 -1.53 1.98
N ALA A 77 21.08 -1.63 0.73
CA ALA A 77 20.26 -1.60 -0.49
C ALA A 77 20.07 -3.02 -1.04
N ASP A 78 19.60 -3.94 -0.21
CA ASP A 78 19.46 -5.36 -0.50
C ASP A 78 18.11 -5.94 -0.06
N GLY A 79 17.10 -5.09 0.04
CA GLY A 79 15.72 -5.52 0.26
C GLY A 79 15.22 -6.33 -0.93
N ASP A 80 14.60 -7.47 -0.67
CA ASP A 80 14.06 -8.33 -1.72
C ASP A 80 12.62 -8.75 -1.38
N PRO A 81 11.64 -8.01 -1.89
CA PRO A 81 10.24 -8.37 -1.69
C PRO A 81 9.87 -9.71 -2.33
N ALA A 82 10.45 -10.07 -3.49
CA ALA A 82 10.09 -11.29 -4.20
C ALA A 82 10.45 -12.56 -3.41
N SER A 83 11.56 -12.56 -2.70
CA SER A 83 11.94 -13.66 -1.79
C SER A 83 11.45 -13.46 -0.36
N GLY A 84 10.87 -12.30 -0.03
CA GLY A 84 10.45 -11.96 1.33
C GLY A 84 11.63 -11.76 2.28
N THR A 85 12.84 -11.49 1.79
CA THR A 85 14.04 -11.31 2.61
C THR A 85 14.42 -9.84 2.74
N ASN A 86 15.13 -9.50 3.82
CA ASN A 86 15.64 -8.16 4.08
C ASN A 86 14.56 -7.05 4.01
N PRO A 87 13.41 -7.18 4.71
CA PRO A 87 12.40 -6.14 4.71
C PRO A 87 12.96 -4.85 5.32
N SER A 88 12.46 -3.72 4.84
CA SER A 88 12.79 -2.41 5.44
C SER A 88 12.34 -2.35 6.90
N LYS A 89 11.21 -2.97 7.19
CA LYS A 89 10.62 -3.10 8.52
C LYS A 89 9.64 -4.28 8.57
N THR A 90 9.41 -4.77 9.79
CA THR A 90 8.27 -5.64 10.10
C THR A 90 7.36 -4.91 11.07
N ILE A 91 6.07 -4.86 10.74
CA ILE A 91 5.00 -4.27 11.54
C ILE A 91 4.01 -5.36 11.93
N THR A 92 2.99 -5.06 12.72
CA THR A 92 2.04 -6.09 13.17
C THR A 92 1.30 -6.69 11.97
N ALA A 93 1.36 -8.00 11.84
CA ALA A 93 0.68 -8.74 10.78
C ALA A 93 -0.86 -8.75 11.01
N ASN A 94 -1.62 -9.02 9.95
CA ASN A 94 -3.06 -9.22 9.99
C ASN A 94 -3.83 -8.05 10.64
N LYS A 95 -3.42 -6.83 10.33
CA LYS A 95 -4.11 -5.59 10.71
C LYS A 95 -4.53 -4.81 9.48
N GLU A 96 -5.52 -3.96 9.65
CA GLU A 96 -5.91 -3.01 8.61
C GLU A 96 -4.93 -1.84 8.57
N TYR A 97 -4.44 -1.54 7.38
CA TYR A 97 -3.53 -0.43 7.13
C TYR A 97 -4.04 0.43 5.98
N CYS A 98 -3.81 1.72 6.07
CA CYS A 98 -4.00 2.63 4.96
C CYS A 98 -2.66 3.20 4.49
N ILE A 99 -2.55 3.45 3.19
CA ILE A 99 -1.39 4.10 2.58
C ILE A 99 -1.74 5.58 2.41
N GLY A 100 -0.89 6.45 2.91
CA GLY A 100 -1.03 7.89 2.78
C GLY A 100 0.22 8.52 2.21
N LEU A 101 0.06 9.63 1.50
CA LEU A 101 1.14 10.47 1.01
C LEU A 101 1.05 11.84 1.66
N SER A 102 2.14 12.30 2.24
CA SER A 102 2.27 13.68 2.74
C SER A 102 3.50 14.31 2.12
N CYS A 103 3.33 15.48 1.54
CA CYS A 103 4.41 16.27 0.99
C CYS A 103 4.56 17.54 1.85
N TYR A 104 5.73 17.74 2.41
CA TYR A 104 6.09 18.96 3.09
C TYR A 104 7.14 19.70 2.27
N GLY A 105 6.79 20.85 1.76
CA GLY A 105 7.70 21.76 1.08
C GLY A 105 7.92 23.00 1.92
N GLY A 106 9.17 23.39 2.12
CA GLY A 106 9.50 24.66 2.76
C GLY A 106 8.98 25.86 1.95
N SER A 107 9.83 26.61 1.30
CA SER A 107 9.43 27.76 0.45
C SER A 107 8.98 27.35 -0.97
N GLY A 108 8.79 26.08 -1.28
CA GLY A 108 8.32 25.57 -2.55
C GLY A 108 7.21 24.53 -2.40
N ALA A 109 6.26 24.48 -3.32
CA ALA A 109 5.23 23.47 -3.34
C ALA A 109 5.85 22.10 -3.65
N GLY A 110 5.92 21.22 -2.65
CA GLY A 110 6.20 19.80 -2.84
C GLY A 110 4.92 19.10 -3.24
N GLY A 111 4.95 18.28 -4.28
CA GLY A 111 3.83 17.47 -4.73
C GLY A 111 4.26 16.02 -4.93
N GLY A 112 3.31 15.11 -4.85
CA GLY A 112 3.49 13.71 -5.17
C GLY A 112 2.24 13.14 -5.79
N ILE A 113 2.40 12.15 -6.65
CA ILE A 113 1.31 11.40 -7.27
C ILE A 113 1.44 9.96 -6.79
N ILE A 114 0.32 9.39 -6.32
CA ILE A 114 0.26 7.98 -5.94
C ILE A 114 -0.27 7.18 -7.12
N ASN A 115 0.41 6.09 -7.44
CA ASN A 115 -0.03 5.08 -8.39
C ASN A 115 -0.26 3.75 -7.67
N TYR A 116 -1.51 3.30 -7.65
CA TYR A 116 -1.91 1.96 -7.18
C TYR A 116 -2.07 0.97 -8.35
N GLY A 117 -1.59 1.33 -9.54
CA GLY A 117 -1.74 0.59 -10.78
C GLY A 117 -2.67 1.27 -11.79
N GLN A 118 -3.04 2.53 -11.58
CA GLN A 118 -3.93 3.24 -12.51
C GLN A 118 -3.20 3.97 -13.64
N ASP A 119 -1.95 4.40 -13.43
CA ASP A 119 -1.23 5.21 -14.42
C ASP A 119 0.27 5.24 -14.16
N SER A 120 1.06 4.53 -14.97
CA SER A 120 2.52 4.50 -14.88
C SER A 120 3.18 5.79 -15.37
N THR A 121 2.43 6.67 -16.04
CA THR A 121 2.95 7.97 -16.49
C THR A 121 2.95 9.02 -15.39
N PHE A 122 2.27 8.77 -14.28
CA PHE A 122 2.09 9.76 -13.21
C PHE A 122 1.53 11.09 -13.77
N ALA A 123 0.36 11.00 -14.42
CA ALA A 123 -0.31 12.11 -15.10
C ALA A 123 0.57 12.79 -16.17
N GLY A 124 1.29 12.01 -16.97
CA GLY A 124 2.13 12.49 -18.06
C GLY A 124 3.51 13.01 -17.63
N ASN A 125 3.89 12.86 -16.36
CA ASN A 125 5.21 13.30 -15.88
C ASN A 125 6.35 12.30 -16.19
N LYS A 126 5.99 11.09 -16.65
CA LYS A 126 6.92 10.01 -17.02
C LYS A 126 6.48 9.35 -18.33
N THR A 127 7.40 8.73 -19.02
CA THR A 127 7.06 7.77 -20.07
C THR A 127 6.45 6.54 -19.41
N ALA A 128 5.40 5.97 -20.00
CA ALA A 128 4.72 4.80 -19.45
C ALA A 128 5.69 3.64 -19.22
N GLY A 129 5.59 3.00 -18.06
CA GLY A 129 6.34 1.78 -17.74
C GLY A 129 5.65 0.52 -18.26
N GLY A 130 4.32 0.50 -18.23
CA GLY A 130 3.49 -0.56 -18.81
C GLY A 130 3.58 -1.91 -18.10
N ASN A 131 3.96 -1.93 -16.82
CA ASN A 131 4.09 -3.18 -16.06
C ASN A 131 2.80 -3.48 -15.30
N SER A 132 2.34 -4.70 -15.38
CA SER A 132 1.22 -5.24 -14.59
C SER A 132 1.73 -6.21 -13.52
N ASP A 133 0.85 -6.57 -12.60
CA ASP A 133 1.08 -7.66 -11.65
C ASP A 133 0.90 -9.05 -12.29
N ALA A 134 0.99 -10.11 -11.48
CA ALA A 134 0.87 -11.48 -11.95
C ALA A 134 -0.53 -11.83 -12.47
N ASN A 135 -1.56 -11.07 -12.11
CA ASN A 135 -2.93 -11.22 -12.60
C ASN A 135 -3.18 -10.39 -13.88
N GLY A 136 -2.18 -9.70 -14.40
CA GLY A 136 -2.29 -8.79 -15.54
C GLY A 136 -3.00 -7.47 -15.19
N VAL A 137 -3.09 -7.15 -13.91
CA VAL A 137 -3.77 -5.97 -13.39
C VAL A 137 -2.76 -4.86 -13.10
N GLY A 138 -3.14 -3.64 -13.42
CA GLY A 138 -2.37 -2.46 -13.12
C GLY A 138 -1.48 -1.97 -14.26
N ASP A 139 -1.04 -0.73 -14.13
CA ASP A 139 -0.06 -0.05 -14.98
C ASP A 139 0.97 0.62 -14.07
N PHE A 140 2.09 -0.09 -13.85
CA PHE A 140 3.17 0.37 -12.99
C PHE A 140 4.39 0.80 -13.80
N PHE A 141 5.16 1.74 -13.27
CA PHE A 141 6.39 2.19 -13.90
C PHE A 141 7.50 1.15 -13.84
N TYR A 142 7.65 0.48 -12.70
CA TYR A 142 8.58 -0.65 -12.52
C TYR A 142 7.82 -1.95 -12.41
N ALA A 143 8.50 -3.06 -12.74
CA ALA A 143 7.93 -4.40 -12.58
C ALA A 143 7.46 -4.63 -11.13
N VAL A 144 6.28 -5.20 -10.99
CA VAL A 144 5.73 -5.59 -9.69
C VAL A 144 6.52 -6.78 -9.18
N PRO A 145 7.03 -6.76 -7.93
CA PRO A 145 7.73 -7.91 -7.38
C PRO A 145 6.86 -9.16 -7.35
N THR A 146 7.44 -10.31 -7.66
CA THR A 146 6.73 -11.60 -7.63
C THR A 146 6.07 -11.80 -6.27
N GLY A 147 4.81 -12.23 -6.27
CA GLY A 147 4.00 -12.46 -5.07
C GLY A 147 3.25 -11.24 -4.57
N PHE A 148 3.45 -10.06 -5.18
CA PHE A 148 2.68 -8.86 -4.86
C PHE A 148 1.69 -8.51 -5.97
N LEU A 149 0.57 -7.94 -5.59
CA LEU A 149 -0.51 -7.55 -6.47
C LEU A 149 -0.82 -6.05 -6.35
N ALA A 150 -1.42 -5.50 -7.38
CA ALA A 150 -1.95 -4.14 -7.34
C ALA A 150 -3.03 -4.03 -6.25
N LEU A 151 -2.98 -2.95 -5.47
CA LEU A 151 -4.00 -2.67 -4.46
C LEU A 151 -5.24 -2.09 -5.15
N CYS A 152 -6.10 -2.96 -5.62
CA CYS A 152 -7.34 -2.59 -6.31
C CYS A 152 -8.41 -3.68 -6.15
N THR A 153 -9.65 -3.33 -6.49
CA THR A 153 -10.79 -4.23 -6.35
C THR A 153 -10.70 -5.48 -7.24
N SER A 154 -10.00 -5.40 -8.38
CA SER A 154 -9.81 -6.54 -9.30
C SER A 154 -8.97 -7.67 -8.69
N ASN A 155 -8.19 -7.37 -7.67
CA ASN A 155 -7.35 -8.34 -6.95
C ASN A 155 -7.95 -8.77 -5.61
N LEU A 156 -9.13 -8.26 -5.25
CA LEU A 156 -9.83 -8.78 -4.07
C LEU A 156 -10.41 -10.17 -4.37
N PRO A 157 -10.52 -11.04 -3.37
CA PRO A 157 -11.24 -12.28 -3.53
C PRO A 157 -12.66 -12.04 -4.05
N ASP A 158 -13.14 -12.92 -4.91
CA ASP A 158 -14.52 -12.86 -5.36
C ASP A 158 -15.48 -12.91 -4.17
N ILE A 159 -16.54 -12.13 -4.27
CA ILE A 159 -17.62 -12.18 -3.28
C ILE A 159 -18.25 -13.57 -3.39
N THR A 160 -18.12 -14.37 -2.34
CA THR A 160 -18.65 -15.74 -2.34
C THR A 160 -20.15 -15.81 -2.06
N ILE A 161 -20.78 -14.71 -1.67
CA ILE A 161 -22.19 -14.59 -1.32
C ILE A 161 -22.87 -13.60 -2.27
N GLY A 162 -23.90 -14.03 -2.98
CA GLY A 162 -24.70 -13.15 -3.82
C GLY A 162 -25.17 -13.79 -5.13
N PRO A 163 -26.01 -13.09 -5.91
CA PRO A 163 -26.52 -13.59 -7.17
C PRO A 163 -25.40 -13.95 -8.15
N GLY A 164 -25.40 -15.18 -8.66
CA GLY A 164 -24.40 -15.67 -9.61
C GLY A 164 -23.08 -16.13 -8.98
N GLN A 165 -22.96 -16.10 -7.66
CA GLN A 165 -21.80 -16.63 -6.95
C GLN A 165 -22.00 -18.11 -6.56
N SER A 166 -20.90 -18.77 -6.12
CA SER A 166 -20.96 -20.18 -5.71
C SER A 166 -21.80 -20.41 -4.45
N SER A 167 -22.01 -19.38 -3.66
CA SER A 167 -22.89 -19.38 -2.49
C SER A 167 -23.93 -18.29 -2.64
N GLN A 168 -25.17 -18.64 -2.36
CA GLN A 168 -26.29 -17.70 -2.38
C GLN A 168 -26.55 -17.18 -0.95
N ALA A 169 -27.28 -16.08 -0.84
CA ALA A 169 -27.64 -15.53 0.48
C ALA A 169 -28.46 -16.52 1.32
N ASP A 170 -29.23 -17.38 0.69
CA ASP A 170 -30.04 -18.42 1.33
C ASP A 170 -29.20 -19.56 1.95
N ASP A 171 -27.93 -19.73 1.52
CA ASP A 171 -26.99 -20.66 2.17
C ASP A 171 -26.58 -20.20 3.58
N TYR A 172 -26.75 -18.90 3.87
CA TYR A 172 -26.32 -18.28 5.12
C TYR A 172 -27.47 -17.68 5.93
N PHE A 173 -28.60 -17.42 5.28
CA PHE A 173 -29.78 -16.84 5.91
C PHE A 173 -31.00 -17.73 5.64
N ASP A 174 -31.46 -18.41 6.67
CA ASP A 174 -32.71 -19.17 6.60
C ASP A 174 -33.88 -18.19 6.61
N THR A 175 -34.49 -17.97 5.44
CA THR A 175 -35.68 -17.13 5.30
C THR A 175 -36.90 -17.94 5.70
N ILE A 176 -37.31 -17.82 6.95
CA ILE A 176 -38.60 -18.33 7.42
C ILE A 176 -39.70 -17.46 6.84
N LEU A 177 -40.40 -17.98 5.84
CA LEU A 177 -41.60 -17.33 5.35
C LEU A 177 -42.71 -17.46 6.42
N TYR A 178 -42.96 -16.37 7.13
CA TYR A 178 -44.08 -16.29 8.08
C TYR A 178 -45.37 -16.24 7.29
N THR A 179 -46.08 -17.38 7.20
CA THR A 179 -47.48 -17.34 6.82
C THR A 179 -48.24 -16.78 8.00
N ALA A 180 -48.61 -15.52 7.90
CA ALA A 180 -49.53 -14.94 8.89
C ALA A 180 -50.82 -15.74 8.84
N ALA A 181 -51.06 -16.55 9.86
CA ALA A 181 -52.35 -17.14 10.06
C ALA A 181 -53.35 -15.98 10.34
N SER A 182 -54.23 -15.71 9.40
CA SER A 182 -55.30 -14.76 9.64
C SER A 182 -56.21 -15.39 10.65
N SER A 183 -56.03 -15.07 11.92
CA SER A 183 -57.01 -15.30 12.93
C SER A 183 -58.10 -14.25 12.76
N ASN A 184 -59.12 -14.56 11.97
CA ASN A 184 -60.37 -13.81 11.99
C ASN A 184 -61.08 -14.20 13.30
N GLY A 185 -60.71 -13.51 14.38
CA GLY A 185 -61.49 -13.56 15.61
C GLY A 185 -62.70 -12.70 15.44
N THR A 186 -63.83 -13.33 15.18
CA THR A 186 -65.12 -12.70 15.38
C THR A 186 -65.39 -12.60 16.87
N HIS A 187 -65.60 -11.39 17.33
CA HIS A 187 -66.27 -11.09 18.56
C HIS A 187 -67.71 -10.63 18.28
#